data_e629bfb6ed87cbc6125a07eb465bcf25
#
_entry.id   e629bfb6ed87cbc6125a07eb465bcf25
#
_cell.length_a   1.000
_cell.length_b   1.000
_cell.length_c   1.000
_cell.angle_alpha   90.00
_cell.angle_beta   90.00
_cell.angle_gamma   90.00
#
_symmetry.space_group_name_H-M   'P 1'
#
loop_
_entity.id
_entity.type
_entity.pdbx_description
1 polymer ?
#
loop_
_entity_poly.entity_id
_entity_poly.type
_entity_poly.pdbx_seq_one_letter_code
_entity_poly.pdbx_strand_id
1 'polypeptide(L)'
;RASKLPSIKITMRNLCDLELIATGGFSPLTTFMGKADYERVLKEMRLADGTLFPLPITLTADPKELPTVGEDLALRSANFDLIAVMTLDEVYHWDAEVEAAHAYGTTDSKHPMVSEMGRWGKVCISGPLKVVNLPKYYDFVNLRHTPAQVRTMLEDMGQDNVVAFQTRN
;
A
#
# COMPACT_ATOMS: atom_id res chain seq x y z
N ARG A 1 -14.58 11.99 -15.90
CA ARG A 1 -13.59 12.97 -15.40
C ARG A 1 -12.22 12.30 -15.24
N ALA A 2 -12.13 11.12 -14.64
CA ALA A 2 -10.87 10.39 -14.41
C ALA A 2 -10.17 9.89 -15.70
N SER A 3 -10.85 9.78 -16.83
CA SER A 3 -10.24 9.39 -18.11
C SER A 3 -9.27 10.43 -18.70
N LYS A 4 -9.30 11.65 -18.18
CA LYS A 4 -8.44 12.77 -18.60
C LYS A 4 -7.30 13.06 -17.63
N LEU A 5 -7.24 12.35 -16.48
CA LEU A 5 -6.19 12.55 -15.52
C LEU A 5 -4.89 11.89 -16.00
N PRO A 6 -3.73 12.48 -15.65
CA PRO A 6 -2.46 11.76 -15.69
C PRO A 6 -2.63 10.42 -14.98
N SER A 7 -1.96 9.38 -15.43
CA SER A 7 -2.16 8.07 -14.83
C SER A 7 -0.88 7.25 -14.81
N ILE A 8 -0.68 6.52 -13.73
CA ILE A 8 0.35 5.50 -13.61
C ILE A 8 -0.29 4.11 -13.51
N LYS A 9 0.46 3.12 -13.99
CA LYS A 9 0.10 1.72 -13.83
C LYS A 9 0.72 1.19 -12.55
N ILE A 10 -0.10 0.73 -11.62
CA ILE A 10 0.37 0.12 -10.37
C ILE A 10 0.62 -1.38 -10.55
N THR A 11 1.58 -1.90 -9.81
CA THR A 11 1.90 -3.33 -9.80
C THR A 11 0.80 -4.12 -9.08
N MET A 12 0.81 -5.45 -9.24
CA MET A 12 -0.09 -6.32 -8.48
C MET A 12 0.13 -6.18 -6.98
N ARG A 13 1.36 -6.02 -6.52
CA ARG A 13 1.69 -5.75 -5.13
C ARG A 13 1.02 -4.47 -4.64
N ASN A 14 1.23 -3.35 -5.35
CA ASN A 14 0.61 -2.07 -4.95
C ASN A 14 -0.92 -2.13 -5.00
N LEU A 15 -1.51 -2.94 -5.89
CA LEU A 15 -2.95 -3.17 -5.91
C LEU A 15 -3.41 -3.88 -4.63
N CYS A 16 -2.70 -4.90 -4.17
CA CYS A 16 -2.97 -5.57 -2.90
C CYS A 16 -2.76 -4.63 -1.70
N ASP A 17 -1.69 -3.84 -1.71
CA ASP A 17 -1.42 -2.85 -0.66
C ASP A 17 -2.56 -1.81 -0.60
N LEU A 18 -3.02 -1.32 -1.75
CA LEU A 18 -4.12 -0.38 -1.84
C LEU A 18 -5.43 -1.00 -1.32
N GLU A 19 -5.71 -2.26 -1.62
CA GLU A 19 -6.86 -2.98 -1.09
C GLU A 19 -6.81 -3.07 0.45
N LEU A 20 -5.65 -3.41 1.02
CA LEU A 20 -5.46 -3.47 2.46
C LEU A 20 -5.58 -2.09 3.13
N ILE A 21 -5.06 -1.03 2.50
CA ILE A 21 -5.29 0.34 2.96
C ILE A 21 -6.79 0.66 2.94
N ALA A 22 -7.46 0.43 1.82
CA ALA A 22 -8.86 0.78 1.61
C ALA A 22 -9.83 0.04 2.54
N THR A 23 -9.50 -1.20 2.92
CA THR A 23 -10.33 -2.04 3.79
C THR A 23 -9.93 -1.99 5.26
N GLY A 24 -8.88 -1.24 5.61
CA GLY A 24 -8.37 -1.10 6.97
C GLY A 24 -7.47 -2.26 7.42
N GLY A 25 -7.01 -3.11 6.51
CA GLY A 25 -6.06 -4.18 6.80
C GLY A 25 -4.68 -3.66 7.22
N PHE A 26 -4.31 -2.47 6.76
CA PHE A 26 -3.08 -1.76 7.14
C PHE A 26 -3.33 -0.60 8.12
N SER A 27 -4.41 -0.66 8.91
CA SER A 27 -4.65 0.37 9.93
C SER A 27 -3.40 0.59 10.81
N PRO A 28 -3.04 1.85 11.13
CA PRO A 28 -3.82 3.07 10.93
C PRO A 28 -3.56 3.77 9.57
N LEU A 29 -2.83 3.19 8.63
CA LEU A 29 -2.58 3.81 7.33
C LEU A 29 -3.88 4.01 6.55
N THR A 30 -4.06 5.21 6.02
CA THR A 30 -5.18 5.59 5.14
C THR A 30 -4.71 5.88 3.70
N THR A 31 -3.40 5.88 3.49
CA THR A 31 -2.75 6.06 2.20
C THR A 31 -1.38 5.37 2.21
N PHE A 32 -0.69 5.35 1.07
CA PHE A 32 0.71 4.96 1.03
C PHE A 32 1.55 5.91 1.88
N MET A 33 2.59 5.39 2.52
CA MET A 33 3.41 6.16 3.46
C MET A 33 4.01 7.41 2.81
N GLY A 34 3.89 8.55 3.51
CA GLY A 34 4.68 9.73 3.26
C GLY A 34 6.11 9.56 3.78
N LYS A 35 6.98 10.52 3.48
CA LYS A 35 8.41 10.45 3.82
C LYS A 35 8.66 10.26 5.32
N ALA A 36 7.92 10.96 6.17
CA ALA A 36 8.10 10.90 7.62
C ALA A 36 7.82 9.49 8.19
N ASP A 37 6.71 8.86 7.76
CA ASP A 37 6.39 7.49 8.14
C ASP A 37 7.41 6.51 7.58
N TYR A 38 7.73 6.63 6.31
CA TYR A 38 8.69 5.78 5.62
C TYR A 38 10.06 5.76 6.31
N GLU A 39 10.65 6.92 6.55
CA GLU A 39 11.98 7.02 7.18
C GLU A 39 11.99 6.44 8.60
N ARG A 40 10.91 6.65 9.34
CA ARG A 40 10.82 6.16 10.70
C ARG A 40 10.53 4.65 10.77
N VAL A 41 9.70 4.15 9.85
CA VAL A 41 9.47 2.70 9.72
C VAL A 41 10.78 1.97 9.42
N LEU A 42 11.60 2.48 8.51
CA LEU A 42 12.89 1.85 8.20
C LEU A 42 13.84 1.82 9.40
N LYS A 43 13.86 2.87 10.22
CA LYS A 43 14.81 2.98 11.35
C LYS A 43 14.33 2.32 12.63
N GLU A 44 13.04 2.41 12.91
CA GLU A 44 12.45 2.12 14.21
C GLU A 44 11.28 1.13 14.15
N MET A 45 10.85 0.72 12.95
CA MET A 45 9.62 -0.07 12.73
C MET A 45 8.38 0.62 13.34
N ARG A 46 8.31 1.96 13.21
CA ARG A 46 7.22 2.77 13.75
C ARG A 46 6.82 3.87 12.77
N LEU A 47 5.54 4.18 12.74
CA LEU A 47 5.01 5.36 12.04
C LEU A 47 5.46 6.65 12.75
N ALA A 48 5.25 7.79 12.11
CA ALA A 48 5.60 9.11 12.67
C ALA A 48 4.90 9.41 14.00
N ASP A 49 3.72 8.86 14.24
CA ASP A 49 2.99 8.98 15.51
C ASP A 49 3.48 8.02 16.62
N GLY A 50 4.42 7.11 16.29
CA GLY A 50 4.97 6.12 17.22
C GLY A 50 4.30 4.76 17.17
N THR A 51 3.24 4.58 16.41
CA THR A 51 2.56 3.29 16.23
C THR A 51 3.52 2.26 15.64
N LEU A 52 3.56 1.06 16.21
CA LEU A 52 4.37 -0.04 15.68
C LEU A 52 3.88 -0.44 14.29
N PHE A 53 4.77 -0.35 13.31
CA PHE A 53 4.50 -0.73 11.93
C PHE A 53 5.80 -1.24 11.28
N PRO A 54 5.95 -2.56 11.05
CA PRO A 54 7.26 -3.17 10.79
C PRO A 54 7.74 -3.10 9.35
N LEU A 55 6.88 -2.76 8.39
CA LEU A 55 7.22 -2.79 6.97
C LEU A 55 6.81 -1.48 6.27
N PRO A 56 7.62 -0.98 5.32
CA PRO A 56 7.23 0.16 4.50
C PRO A 56 6.14 -0.25 3.50
N ILE A 57 5.06 0.54 3.45
CA ILE A 57 3.96 0.41 2.48
C ILE A 57 4.01 1.64 1.57
N THR A 58 4.71 1.50 0.47
CA THR A 58 5.07 2.60 -0.44
C THR A 58 4.51 2.39 -1.84
N LEU A 59 4.25 3.48 -2.53
CA LEU A 59 3.95 3.50 -3.96
C LEU A 59 5.07 4.21 -4.71
N THR A 60 5.76 3.47 -5.56
CA THR A 60 6.85 4.02 -6.38
C THR A 60 6.37 4.39 -7.77
N ALA A 61 6.98 5.43 -8.35
CA ALA A 61 6.67 5.92 -9.69
C ALA A 61 7.91 6.46 -10.42
N ASP A 62 7.81 6.59 -11.75
CA ASP A 62 8.78 7.37 -12.52
C ASP A 62 8.41 8.86 -12.39
N PRO A 63 9.33 9.74 -11.99
CA PRO A 63 9.06 11.18 -11.89
C PRO A 63 8.47 11.82 -13.15
N LYS A 64 8.77 11.23 -14.31
CA LYS A 64 8.28 11.74 -15.61
C LYS A 64 6.80 11.50 -15.85
N GLU A 65 6.20 10.59 -15.11
CA GLU A 65 4.78 10.23 -15.23
C GLU A 65 3.88 10.98 -14.24
N LEU A 66 4.49 11.76 -13.34
CA LEU A 66 3.78 12.42 -12.26
C LEU A 66 3.26 13.79 -12.68
N PRO A 67 2.05 14.17 -12.25
CA PRO A 67 1.58 15.55 -12.32
C PRO A 67 2.28 16.42 -11.26
N THR A 68 1.91 17.70 -11.23
CA THR A 68 2.37 18.63 -10.18
C THR A 68 1.77 18.23 -8.82
N VAL A 69 2.52 18.43 -7.74
CA VAL A 69 1.99 18.28 -6.37
C VAL A 69 0.75 19.15 -6.21
N GLY A 70 -0.30 18.58 -5.63
CA GLY A 70 -1.64 19.16 -5.51
C GLY A 70 -2.63 18.71 -6.60
N GLU A 71 -2.16 18.06 -7.65
CA GLU A 71 -3.03 17.56 -8.73
C GLU A 71 -3.42 16.10 -8.53
N ASP A 72 -4.52 15.71 -9.20
CA ASP A 72 -5.04 14.35 -9.16
C ASP A 72 -4.31 13.43 -10.15
N LEU A 73 -3.95 12.24 -9.68
CA LEU A 73 -3.30 11.17 -10.41
C LEU A 73 -4.17 9.91 -10.39
N ALA A 74 -4.49 9.36 -11.55
CA ALA A 74 -5.24 8.10 -11.65
C ALA A 74 -4.31 6.89 -11.46
N LEU A 75 -4.64 6.01 -10.53
CA LEU A 75 -3.96 4.74 -10.30
C LEU A 75 -4.71 3.64 -11.06
N ARG A 76 -4.04 2.98 -11.99
CA ARG A 76 -4.64 1.98 -12.88
C ARG A 76 -4.03 0.59 -12.70
N SER A 77 -4.85 -0.43 -12.83
CA SER A 77 -4.40 -1.83 -12.87
C SER A 77 -3.55 -2.14 -14.13
N ALA A 78 -2.99 -3.34 -14.17
CA ALA A 78 -2.31 -3.83 -15.38
C ALA A 78 -3.22 -3.84 -16.64
N ASN A 79 -4.53 -4.00 -16.44
CA ASN A 79 -5.55 -3.97 -17.49
C ASN A 79 -6.11 -2.56 -17.77
N PHE A 80 -5.47 -1.50 -17.22
CA PHE A 80 -5.91 -0.11 -17.33
C PHE A 80 -7.23 0.22 -16.64
N ASP A 81 -7.78 -0.67 -15.80
CA ASP A 81 -8.93 -0.33 -14.98
C ASP A 81 -8.57 0.76 -13.97
N LEU A 82 -9.44 1.73 -13.79
CA LEU A 82 -9.28 2.76 -12.76
C LEU A 82 -9.52 2.12 -11.38
N ILE A 83 -8.50 2.10 -10.56
CA ILE A 83 -8.56 1.55 -9.19
C ILE A 83 -8.83 2.66 -8.17
N ALA A 84 -8.02 3.71 -8.22
CA ALA A 84 -8.15 4.85 -7.32
C ALA A 84 -7.70 6.14 -8.00
N VAL A 85 -8.03 7.26 -7.38
CA VAL A 85 -7.45 8.58 -7.67
C VAL A 85 -6.71 9.03 -6.42
N MET A 86 -5.44 9.38 -6.57
CA MET A 86 -4.62 10.00 -5.54
C MET A 86 -4.52 11.50 -5.82
N THR A 87 -4.74 12.34 -4.84
CA THR A 87 -4.27 13.73 -4.91
C THR A 87 -2.81 13.73 -4.48
N LEU A 88 -1.90 14.07 -5.38
CA LEU A 88 -0.47 13.97 -5.11
C LEU A 88 -0.02 15.03 -4.11
N ASP A 89 0.26 14.64 -2.87
CA ASP A 89 0.72 15.56 -1.82
C ASP A 89 2.23 15.56 -1.67
N GLU A 90 2.85 14.40 -1.85
CA GLU A 90 4.27 14.24 -1.57
C GLU A 90 4.95 13.37 -2.62
N VAL A 91 6.14 13.82 -3.04
CA VAL A 91 7.08 13.06 -3.87
C VAL A 91 8.43 13.09 -3.18
N TYR A 92 8.99 11.93 -2.86
CA TYR A 92 10.26 11.86 -2.16
C TYR A 92 11.18 10.79 -2.74
N HIS A 93 12.47 11.03 -2.58
CA HIS A 93 13.50 10.07 -2.98
C HIS A 93 13.47 8.85 -2.06
N TRP A 94 13.62 7.68 -2.64
CA TRP A 94 13.84 6.43 -1.93
C TRP A 94 15.07 5.72 -2.50
N ASP A 95 15.71 4.93 -1.67
CA ASP A 95 16.89 4.16 -2.03
C ASP A 95 16.61 2.68 -1.80
N ALA A 96 16.63 1.90 -2.89
CA ALA A 96 16.31 0.48 -2.87
C ALA A 96 17.27 -0.33 -2.00
N GLU A 97 18.57 0.02 -1.97
CA GLU A 97 19.56 -0.69 -1.15
C GLU A 97 19.36 -0.39 0.33
N VAL A 98 19.07 0.88 0.66
CA VAL A 98 18.78 1.28 2.04
C VAL A 98 17.50 0.60 2.54
N GLU A 99 16.44 0.62 1.74
CA GLU A 99 15.20 -0.07 2.11
C GLU A 99 15.41 -1.57 2.25
N ALA A 100 16.10 -2.21 1.30
CA ALA A 100 16.39 -3.64 1.35
C ALA A 100 17.19 -4.03 2.59
N ALA A 101 18.21 -3.26 2.94
CA ALA A 101 19.04 -3.51 4.13
C ALA A 101 18.22 -3.43 5.43
N HIS A 102 17.32 -2.45 5.54
CA HIS A 102 16.52 -2.25 6.75
C HIS A 102 15.30 -3.19 6.83
N ALA A 103 14.57 -3.34 5.73
CA ALA A 103 13.34 -4.13 5.71
C ALA A 103 13.57 -5.65 5.61
N TYR A 104 14.62 -6.07 4.90
CA TYR A 104 14.90 -7.48 4.63
C TYR A 104 16.22 -7.97 5.21
N GLY A 105 17.05 -7.08 5.77
CA GLY A 105 18.36 -7.43 6.34
C GLY A 105 19.41 -7.86 5.31
N THR A 106 19.16 -7.62 4.02
CA THR A 106 20.06 -7.99 2.92
C THR A 106 19.87 -7.12 1.70
N THR A 107 20.95 -6.89 0.97
CA THR A 107 20.94 -6.23 -0.36
C THR A 107 21.22 -7.22 -1.50
N ASP A 108 21.31 -8.54 -1.19
CA ASP A 108 21.60 -9.57 -2.18
C ASP A 108 20.43 -9.72 -3.17
N SER A 109 20.72 -9.51 -4.45
CA SER A 109 19.73 -9.65 -5.55
C SER A 109 19.17 -11.09 -5.71
N LYS A 110 19.74 -12.09 -5.04
CA LYS A 110 19.16 -13.44 -4.95
C LYS A 110 17.90 -13.46 -4.06
N HIS A 111 17.75 -12.50 -3.17
CA HIS A 111 16.51 -12.34 -2.41
C HIS A 111 15.39 -11.85 -3.34
N PRO A 112 14.24 -12.54 -3.44
CA PRO A 112 13.20 -12.23 -4.43
C PRO A 112 12.73 -10.78 -4.40
N MET A 113 12.49 -10.23 -3.20
CA MET A 113 12.05 -8.84 -3.06
C MET A 113 13.12 -7.83 -3.45
N VAL A 114 14.38 -8.06 -3.10
CA VAL A 114 15.50 -7.18 -3.51
C VAL A 114 15.64 -7.16 -5.04
N SER A 115 15.50 -8.32 -5.69
CA SER A 115 15.49 -8.41 -7.14
C SER A 115 14.33 -7.63 -7.77
N GLU A 116 13.14 -7.69 -7.14
CA GLU A 116 11.96 -6.99 -7.63
C GLU A 116 12.08 -5.47 -7.46
N MET A 117 12.64 -5.00 -6.35
CA MET A 117 12.86 -3.57 -6.06
C MET A 117 13.68 -2.87 -7.14
N GLY A 118 14.61 -3.56 -7.78
CA GLY A 118 15.39 -3.04 -8.91
C GLY A 118 14.56 -2.63 -10.14
N ARG A 119 13.27 -3.02 -10.20
CA ARG A 119 12.34 -2.69 -11.28
C ARG A 119 11.32 -1.62 -10.89
N TRP A 120 11.34 -1.16 -9.66
CA TRP A 120 10.38 -0.18 -9.16
C TRP A 120 10.71 1.24 -9.65
N GLY A 121 9.75 2.15 -9.46
CA GLY A 121 9.96 3.56 -9.78
C GLY A 121 11.06 4.19 -8.95
N LYS A 122 11.54 5.37 -9.36
CA LYS A 122 12.69 6.05 -8.76
C LYS A 122 12.34 6.96 -7.59
N VAL A 123 11.08 7.27 -7.42
CA VAL A 123 10.57 8.08 -6.32
C VAL A 123 9.39 7.40 -5.68
N CYS A 124 9.17 7.65 -4.40
CA CYS A 124 7.92 7.31 -3.72
C CYS A 124 6.96 8.48 -3.78
N ILE A 125 5.67 8.17 -3.84
CA ILE A 125 4.58 9.14 -3.84
C ILE A 125 3.57 8.82 -2.77
N SER A 126 2.96 9.86 -2.20
CA SER A 126 1.92 9.76 -1.20
C SER A 126 0.89 10.87 -1.37
N GLY A 127 -0.30 10.66 -0.82
CA GLY A 127 -1.39 11.63 -0.81
C GLY A 127 -2.75 10.94 -0.63
N PRO A 128 -3.80 11.71 -0.33
CA PRO A 128 -5.13 11.19 -0.12
C PRO A 128 -5.64 10.33 -1.27
N LEU A 129 -6.25 9.19 -0.94
CA LEU A 129 -6.78 8.22 -1.89
C LEU A 129 -8.31 8.28 -1.96
N LYS A 130 -8.84 8.29 -3.17
CA LYS A 130 -10.25 8.04 -3.47
C LYS A 130 -10.35 6.73 -4.23
N VAL A 131 -10.66 5.65 -3.51
CA VAL A 131 -10.80 4.32 -4.11
C VAL A 131 -12.09 4.25 -4.91
N VAL A 132 -12.00 3.79 -6.15
CA VAL A 132 -13.11 3.70 -7.10
C VAL A 132 -13.54 2.25 -7.30
N ASN A 133 -12.55 1.37 -7.52
CA ASN A 133 -12.78 -0.06 -7.72
C ASN A 133 -11.76 -0.87 -6.92
N LEU A 134 -12.25 -1.82 -6.15
CA LEU A 134 -11.40 -2.83 -5.51
C LEU A 134 -11.33 -4.09 -6.38
N PRO A 135 -10.29 -4.92 -6.21
CA PRO A 135 -10.21 -6.22 -6.85
C PRO A 135 -11.46 -7.05 -6.58
N LYS A 136 -11.95 -7.75 -7.59
CA LYS A 136 -13.09 -8.66 -7.46
C LYS A 136 -12.60 -10.09 -7.37
N TYR A 137 -13.06 -10.79 -6.34
CA TYR A 137 -12.79 -12.20 -6.13
C TYR A 137 -14.03 -13.02 -6.49
N TYR A 138 -13.81 -14.20 -7.06
CA TYR A 138 -14.88 -15.08 -7.54
C TYR A 138 -15.02 -16.34 -6.69
N ASP A 139 -13.96 -16.70 -5.96
CA ASP A 139 -13.88 -17.88 -5.13
C ASP A 139 -14.18 -17.55 -3.67
N PHE A 140 -14.93 -18.38 -3.01
CA PHE A 140 -15.25 -18.33 -1.58
C PHE A 140 -15.70 -16.95 -1.09
N VAL A 141 -16.47 -16.21 -1.88
CA VAL A 141 -16.88 -14.81 -1.61
C VAL A 141 -17.57 -14.67 -0.25
N ASN A 142 -18.32 -15.69 0.17
CA ASN A 142 -18.99 -15.74 1.47
C ASN A 142 -18.05 -15.89 2.67
N LEU A 143 -16.76 -16.21 2.44
CA LEU A 143 -15.71 -16.32 3.47
C LEU A 143 -14.74 -15.15 3.46
N ARG A 144 -14.86 -14.26 2.48
CA ARG A 144 -13.99 -13.08 2.35
C ARG A 144 -14.61 -11.88 3.06
N HIS A 145 -14.12 -11.60 4.23
CA HIS A 145 -14.58 -10.47 5.04
C HIS A 145 -13.51 -9.41 5.18
N THR A 146 -13.92 -8.15 5.12
CA THR A 146 -13.05 -7.02 5.45
C THR A 146 -12.82 -6.92 6.95
N PRO A 147 -11.75 -6.25 7.43
CA PRO A 147 -11.55 -6.03 8.86
C PRO A 147 -12.74 -5.39 9.56
N ALA A 148 -13.45 -4.46 8.90
CA ALA A 148 -14.66 -3.84 9.45
C ALA A 148 -15.78 -4.87 9.64
N GLN A 149 -16.03 -5.72 8.64
CA GLN A 149 -17.02 -6.78 8.73
C GLN A 149 -16.70 -7.78 9.84
N VAL A 150 -15.42 -8.18 9.96
CA VAL A 150 -15.00 -9.09 11.04
C VAL A 150 -15.24 -8.47 12.41
N ARG A 151 -14.93 -7.17 12.61
CA ARG A 151 -15.22 -6.48 13.87
C ARG A 151 -16.70 -6.51 14.22
N THR A 152 -17.58 -6.17 13.27
CA THR A 152 -19.03 -6.23 13.48
C THR A 152 -19.49 -7.65 13.84
N MET A 153 -18.96 -8.66 13.15
CA MET A 153 -19.29 -10.07 13.47
C MET A 153 -18.89 -10.46 14.90
N LEU A 154 -17.72 -10.01 15.35
CA LEU A 154 -17.23 -10.27 16.72
C LEU A 154 -18.05 -9.55 17.77
N GLU A 155 -18.43 -8.29 17.51
CA GLU A 155 -19.33 -7.50 18.35
C GLU A 155 -20.72 -8.17 18.48
N ASP A 156 -21.29 -8.63 17.37
CA ASP A 156 -22.57 -9.34 17.32
C ASP A 156 -22.52 -10.68 18.09
N MET A 157 -21.37 -11.34 18.11
CA MET A 157 -21.16 -12.57 18.89
C MET A 157 -20.98 -12.30 20.39
N GLY A 158 -20.78 -11.05 20.81
CA GLY A 158 -20.53 -10.66 22.22
C GLY A 158 -19.25 -11.26 22.78
N GLN A 159 -18.22 -11.44 21.96
CA GLN A 159 -16.95 -12.05 22.37
C GLN A 159 -15.90 -11.00 22.67
N ASP A 160 -15.47 -10.92 23.93
CA ASP A 160 -14.41 -10.01 24.38
C ASP A 160 -13.00 -10.57 24.13
N ASN A 161 -12.87 -11.89 24.05
CA ASN A 161 -11.61 -12.57 23.86
C ASN A 161 -11.58 -13.29 22.51
N VAL A 162 -10.67 -12.88 21.64
CA VAL A 162 -10.55 -13.41 20.28
C VAL A 162 -9.14 -13.91 20.03
N VAL A 163 -9.03 -15.12 19.49
CA VAL A 163 -7.77 -15.69 19.01
C VAL A 163 -7.84 -15.82 17.49
N ALA A 164 -6.90 -15.18 16.81
CA ALA A 164 -6.74 -15.34 15.38
C ALA A 164 -5.75 -16.47 15.08
N PHE A 165 -6.10 -17.34 14.14
CA PHE A 165 -5.22 -18.40 13.66
C PHE A 165 -4.99 -18.23 12.16
N GLN A 166 -3.74 -18.08 11.77
CA GLN A 166 -3.36 -17.97 10.37
C GLN A 166 -2.68 -19.25 9.91
N THR A 167 -3.15 -19.79 8.79
CA THR A 167 -2.49 -20.89 8.08
C THR A 167 -1.98 -20.39 6.73
N ARG A 168 -0.90 -21.02 6.28
CA ARG A 168 -0.39 -20.87 4.92
C ARG A 168 -0.25 -22.26 4.30
N ASN A 169 -0.85 -22.41 3.13
CA ASN A 169 -0.70 -23.63 2.32
C ASN A 169 0.59 -23.58 1.51
#